data_8bf0a65fe276cb6a8589b676811f3d69
#
_entry.id   8bf0a65fe276cb6a8589b676811f3d69
#
_cell.length_a   1.000
_cell.length_b   1.000
_cell.length_c   1.000
_cell.angle_alpha   90.00
_cell.angle_beta   90.00
_cell.angle_gamma   90.00
#
_symmetry.space_group_name_H-M   'P 1'
#
loop_
_entity.id
_entity.type
_entity.pdbx_description
1 polymer ?
#
loop_
_entity_poly.entity_id
_entity_poly.type
_entity_poly.pdbx_seq_one_letter_code
_entity_poly.pdbx_strand_id
1 'polypeptide(L)'
;MWNRIICVFCLFLSTNVIAITAEEFSNKLMQTHPFFLQLSLSEKISLVDQKIARTYTDWNIQMGANESFTAGDDITSRLYKDLYTTSYEVSALRKIYNSGANLNLKHSWNRDDKTVLNTNTVLNTNIFSLDYVQPLLQNKDGLNDRLAVDVAEIDLLAKQVNL
;
A
#
# COMPACT_ATOMS: atom_id res chain seq x y z
N MET A 1 -27.98 -53.80 54.37
CA MET A 1 -28.70 -52.67 53.87
C MET A 1 -27.80 -51.58 53.23
N TRP A 2 -26.61 -51.35 53.65
CA TRP A 2 -25.72 -50.31 53.17
C TRP A 2 -25.19 -50.51 51.72
N ASN A 3 -24.92 -51.75 51.30
CA ASN A 3 -24.48 -52.00 49.91
C ASN A 3 -25.50 -51.72 48.84
N ARG A 4 -26.81 -51.67 49.15
CA ARG A 4 -27.83 -51.31 48.17
C ARG A 4 -27.95 -49.79 47.96
N ILE A 5 -27.62 -49.00 48.98
CA ILE A 5 -27.64 -47.54 48.91
C ILE A 5 -26.45 -47.02 48.09
N ILE A 6 -25.29 -47.63 48.16
CA ILE A 6 -24.09 -47.27 47.39
C ILE A 6 -24.30 -47.52 45.88
N CYS A 7 -25.00 -48.64 45.51
CA CYS A 7 -25.29 -48.90 44.08
C CYS A 7 -26.27 -47.90 43.49
N VAL A 8 -27.22 -47.40 44.27
CA VAL A 8 -28.19 -46.38 43.79
C VAL A 8 -27.53 -45.01 43.66
N PHE A 9 -26.56 -44.70 44.53
CA PHE A 9 -25.80 -43.44 44.44
C PHE A 9 -24.83 -43.40 43.27
N CYS A 10 -24.25 -44.53 42.88
CA CYS A 10 -23.42 -44.63 41.69
C CYS A 10 -24.18 -44.50 40.37
N LEU A 11 -25.47 -44.84 40.35
CA LEU A 11 -26.36 -44.65 39.19
C LEU A 11 -26.77 -43.18 38.94
N PHE A 12 -26.69 -42.33 39.94
CA PHE A 12 -26.93 -40.90 39.82
C PHE A 12 -25.69 -40.08 39.42
N LEU A 13 -24.52 -40.72 39.45
CA LEU A 13 -23.26 -40.11 38.93
C LEU A 13 -23.05 -40.39 37.44
N SER A 14 -24.07 -40.84 36.70
CA SER A 14 -24.00 -40.82 35.25
C SER A 14 -23.81 -39.35 34.81
N THR A 15 -22.55 -39.00 34.68
CA THR A 15 -22.12 -37.75 34.07
C THR A 15 -22.88 -37.57 32.75
N ASN A 16 -23.61 -36.49 32.61
CA ASN A 16 -24.17 -36.10 31.34
C ASN A 16 -23.01 -35.99 30.35
N VAL A 17 -22.76 -37.05 29.63
CA VAL A 17 -21.88 -36.99 28.45
C VAL A 17 -22.63 -36.14 27.45
N ILE A 18 -22.30 -34.84 27.41
CA ILE A 18 -22.79 -33.93 26.38
C ILE A 18 -22.15 -34.45 25.09
N ALA A 19 -22.89 -35.26 24.35
CA ALA A 19 -22.47 -35.70 23.03
C ALA A 19 -22.46 -34.45 22.15
N ILE A 20 -21.28 -34.01 21.77
CA ILE A 20 -21.08 -32.97 20.74
C ILE A 20 -21.70 -33.50 19.44
N THR A 21 -22.56 -32.73 18.82
CA THR A 21 -23.10 -33.04 17.49
C THR A 21 -21.99 -33.01 16.45
N ALA A 22 -22.16 -33.74 15.35
CA ALA A 22 -21.17 -33.74 14.26
C ALA A 22 -20.94 -32.31 13.71
N GLU A 23 -21.97 -31.50 13.70
CA GLU A 23 -21.93 -30.10 13.28
C GLU A 23 -21.13 -29.22 14.26
N GLU A 24 -21.37 -29.35 15.57
CA GLU A 24 -20.62 -28.62 16.59
C GLU A 24 -19.13 -29.03 16.60
N PHE A 25 -18.85 -30.33 16.42
CA PHE A 25 -17.50 -30.83 16.31
C PHE A 25 -16.80 -30.24 15.08
N SER A 26 -17.46 -30.24 13.91
CA SER A 26 -16.93 -29.66 12.68
C SER A 26 -16.63 -28.17 12.84
N ASN A 27 -17.58 -27.40 13.39
CA ASN A 27 -17.42 -25.97 13.63
C ASN A 27 -16.27 -25.67 14.59
N LYS A 28 -16.15 -26.45 15.67
CA LYS A 28 -15.07 -26.31 16.63
C LYS A 28 -13.72 -26.66 16.01
N LEU A 29 -13.67 -27.70 15.17
CA LEU A 29 -12.47 -28.10 14.44
C LEU A 29 -12.00 -26.99 13.49
N MET A 30 -12.93 -26.41 12.73
CA MET A 30 -12.62 -25.27 11.84
C MET A 30 -12.08 -24.06 12.59
N GLN A 31 -12.55 -23.80 13.81
CA GLN A 31 -12.13 -22.65 14.60
C GLN A 31 -10.81 -22.85 15.34
N THR A 32 -10.46 -24.10 15.70
CA THR A 32 -9.33 -24.37 16.61
C THR A 32 -8.19 -25.12 15.96
N HIS A 33 -8.44 -25.87 14.89
CA HIS A 33 -7.39 -26.68 14.27
C HIS A 33 -6.43 -25.80 13.45
N PRO A 34 -5.10 -25.93 13.64
CA PRO A 34 -4.10 -25.09 12.98
C PRO A 34 -4.21 -25.07 11.46
N PHE A 35 -4.60 -26.18 10.84
CA PHE A 35 -4.78 -26.28 9.39
C PHE A 35 -5.86 -25.30 8.86
N PHE A 36 -7.04 -25.27 9.48
CA PHE A 36 -8.10 -24.36 9.06
C PHE A 36 -7.79 -22.90 9.39
N LEU A 37 -7.10 -22.64 10.50
CA LEU A 37 -6.60 -21.32 10.84
C LEU A 37 -5.59 -20.84 9.79
N GLN A 38 -4.69 -21.72 9.33
CA GLN A 38 -3.74 -21.41 8.27
C GLN A 38 -4.44 -21.10 6.94
N LEU A 39 -5.46 -21.87 6.55
CA LEU A 39 -6.26 -21.61 5.35
C LEU A 39 -6.96 -20.27 5.42
N SER A 40 -7.64 -19.96 6.52
CA SER A 40 -8.33 -18.69 6.72
C SER A 40 -7.37 -17.49 6.71
N LEU A 41 -6.17 -17.66 7.25
CA LEU A 41 -5.12 -16.65 7.21
C LEU A 41 -4.59 -16.47 5.78
N SER A 42 -4.40 -17.55 5.04
CA SER A 42 -3.97 -17.52 3.63
C SER A 42 -4.98 -16.78 2.75
N GLU A 43 -6.29 -17.01 2.95
CA GLU A 43 -7.34 -16.25 2.27
C GLU A 43 -7.26 -14.74 2.60
N LYS A 44 -7.11 -14.39 3.87
CA LYS A 44 -6.97 -12.98 4.29
C LYS A 44 -5.74 -12.31 3.67
N ILE A 45 -4.63 -13.04 3.57
CA ILE A 45 -3.41 -12.54 2.90
C ILE A 45 -3.71 -12.27 1.42
N SER A 46 -4.30 -13.23 0.69
CA SER A 46 -4.63 -13.03 -0.73
C SER A 46 -5.63 -11.88 -0.94
N LEU A 47 -6.55 -11.65 -0.01
CA LEU A 47 -7.47 -10.51 -0.06
C LEU A 47 -6.73 -9.16 0.14
N VAL A 48 -5.72 -9.13 0.99
CA VAL A 48 -4.85 -7.96 1.16
C VAL A 48 -4.01 -7.75 -0.09
N ASP A 49 -3.45 -8.81 -0.67
CA ASP A 49 -2.63 -8.75 -1.88
C ASP A 49 -3.45 -8.23 -3.08
N GLN A 50 -4.72 -8.65 -3.21
CA GLN A 50 -5.64 -8.09 -4.22
C GLN A 50 -5.86 -6.58 -4.00
N LYS A 51 -6.04 -6.14 -2.75
CA LYS A 51 -6.15 -4.71 -2.45
C LYS A 51 -4.88 -3.95 -2.80
N ILE A 52 -3.71 -4.49 -2.43
CA ILE A 52 -2.40 -3.91 -2.76
C ILE A 52 -2.23 -3.81 -4.27
N ALA A 53 -2.59 -4.86 -5.02
CA ALA A 53 -2.52 -4.86 -6.47
C ALA A 53 -3.34 -3.73 -7.11
N ARG A 54 -4.42 -3.28 -6.48
CA ARG A 54 -5.25 -2.15 -6.97
C ARG A 54 -4.72 -0.78 -6.59
N THR A 55 -3.86 -0.66 -5.56
CA THR A 55 -3.38 0.65 -5.07
C THR A 55 -2.50 1.39 -6.07
N TYR A 56 -1.94 0.70 -7.08
CA TYR A 56 -1.15 1.36 -8.12
C TYR A 56 -1.95 2.38 -8.97
N THR A 57 -3.28 2.34 -8.91
CA THR A 57 -4.17 3.30 -9.57
C THR A 57 -4.57 4.47 -8.69
N ASP A 58 -4.16 4.46 -7.44
CA ASP A 58 -4.43 5.54 -6.50
C ASP A 58 -3.54 6.76 -6.78
N TRP A 59 -3.93 7.89 -6.21
CA TRP A 59 -3.09 9.07 -6.25
C TRP A 59 -1.87 8.88 -5.37
N ASN A 60 -0.70 9.05 -5.95
CA ASN A 60 0.56 9.14 -5.23
C ASN A 60 0.95 10.62 -5.13
N ILE A 61 0.93 11.17 -3.92
CA ILE A 61 1.30 12.54 -3.66
C ILE A 61 2.70 12.57 -3.06
N GLN A 62 3.60 13.30 -3.71
CA GLN A 62 4.97 13.50 -3.25
C GLN A 62 5.20 14.97 -2.98
N MET A 63 5.88 15.27 -1.88
CA MET A 63 6.27 16.61 -1.49
C MET A 63 7.75 16.62 -1.17
N GLY A 64 8.45 17.62 -1.68
CA GLY A 64 9.86 17.84 -1.42
C GLY A 64 10.14 19.28 -1.11
N ALA A 65 11.05 19.54 -0.18
CA ALA A 65 11.62 20.85 0.09
C ALA A 65 13.14 20.71 0.13
N ASN A 66 13.82 21.67 -0.45
CA ASN A 66 15.27 21.73 -0.45
C ASN A 66 15.74 23.16 -0.22
N GLU A 67 16.75 23.29 0.60
CA GLU A 67 17.49 24.53 0.81
C GLU A 67 18.98 24.26 0.61
N SER A 68 19.63 25.08 -0.19
CA SER A 68 21.05 24.96 -0.46
C SER A 68 21.72 26.32 -0.45
N PHE A 69 22.93 26.32 0.05
CA PHE A 69 23.82 27.48 0.03
C PHE A 69 25.11 27.11 -0.69
N THR A 70 25.48 27.92 -1.66
CA THR A 70 26.74 27.78 -2.36
C THR A 70 27.52 29.07 -2.23
N ALA A 71 28.66 29.05 -1.55
CA ALA A 71 29.61 30.13 -1.46
C ALA A 71 30.90 29.83 -2.22
N GLY A 72 31.54 30.81 -2.76
CA GLY A 72 32.83 30.66 -3.40
C GLY A 72 33.61 31.95 -3.43
N ASP A 73 34.90 31.87 -3.10
CA ASP A 73 35.80 33.03 -3.09
C ASP A 73 36.30 33.41 -4.49
N ASP A 74 36.16 32.50 -5.46
CA ASP A 74 36.63 32.71 -6.85
C ASP A 74 35.47 33.17 -7.74
N ILE A 75 35.36 34.48 -7.96
CA ILE A 75 34.38 35.13 -8.84
C ILE A 75 34.70 34.84 -10.33
N THR A 76 35.93 34.43 -10.65
CA THR A 76 36.35 34.23 -12.05
C THR A 76 35.72 32.99 -12.68
N SER A 77 35.40 31.97 -11.88
CA SER A 77 34.75 30.73 -12.30
C SER A 77 33.23 30.69 -12.11
N ARG A 78 32.65 31.67 -11.42
CA ARG A 78 31.21 31.74 -11.10
C ARG A 78 30.62 33.10 -11.42
N LEU A 79 29.35 33.09 -11.88
CA LEU A 79 28.59 34.29 -12.13
C LEU A 79 28.09 34.98 -10.86
N TYR A 80 28.33 34.39 -9.68
CA TYR A 80 27.88 34.90 -8.38
C TYR A 80 28.87 34.50 -7.28
N LYS A 81 28.95 35.32 -6.26
CA LYS A 81 29.73 35.05 -5.05
C LYS A 81 29.01 34.06 -4.12
N ASP A 82 27.77 34.39 -3.82
CA ASP A 82 26.90 33.59 -2.95
C ASP A 82 25.58 33.29 -3.66
N LEU A 83 25.09 32.07 -3.49
CA LEU A 83 23.79 31.62 -3.98
C LEU A 83 23.05 30.89 -2.90
N TYR A 84 21.90 31.42 -2.47
CA TYR A 84 20.92 30.74 -1.65
C TYR A 84 19.79 30.27 -2.55
N THR A 85 19.53 28.97 -2.55
CA THR A 85 18.41 28.41 -3.28
C THR A 85 17.47 27.75 -2.32
N THR A 86 16.23 28.21 -2.30
CA THR A 86 15.12 27.56 -1.60
C THR A 86 14.12 27.06 -2.59
N SER A 87 13.77 25.78 -2.53
CA SER A 87 12.80 25.20 -3.44
C SER A 87 11.84 24.26 -2.72
N TYR A 88 10.62 24.20 -3.23
CA TYR A 88 9.70 23.13 -2.90
C TYR A 88 8.97 22.64 -4.15
N GLU A 89 8.60 21.40 -4.08
CA GLU A 89 7.91 20.69 -5.13
C GLU A 89 6.77 19.87 -4.55
N VAL A 90 5.62 19.93 -5.18
CA VAL A 90 4.49 19.04 -4.90
C VAL A 90 4.09 18.40 -6.21
N SER A 91 4.02 17.08 -6.22
CA SER A 91 3.52 16.33 -7.38
C SER A 91 2.44 15.35 -6.98
N ALA A 92 1.49 15.14 -7.87
CA ALA A 92 0.43 14.15 -7.75
C ALA A 92 0.43 13.30 -9.02
N LEU A 93 0.83 12.03 -8.84
CA LEU A 93 0.90 11.04 -9.90
C LEU A 93 -0.26 10.08 -9.79
N ARG A 94 -0.90 9.76 -10.91
CA ARG A 94 -1.93 8.74 -11.00
C ARG A 94 -1.80 7.93 -12.28
N LYS A 95 -1.98 6.62 -12.15
CA LYS A 95 -2.10 5.72 -13.27
C LYS A 95 -3.57 5.47 -13.61
N ILE A 96 -3.93 5.55 -14.88
CA ILE A 96 -5.30 5.35 -15.34
C ILE A 96 -5.47 3.89 -15.75
N TYR A 97 -6.24 3.14 -14.96
CA TYR A 97 -6.41 1.69 -15.08
C TYR A 97 -6.80 1.21 -16.48
N ASN A 98 -7.79 1.87 -17.11
CA ASN A 98 -8.36 1.39 -18.37
C ASN A 98 -7.50 1.68 -19.60
N SER A 99 -6.59 2.64 -19.51
CA SER A 99 -5.76 3.06 -20.65
C SER A 99 -4.28 2.79 -20.45
N GLY A 100 -3.86 2.48 -19.21
CA GLY A 100 -2.45 2.39 -18.83
C GLY A 100 -1.71 3.72 -18.86
N ALA A 101 -2.44 4.84 -19.05
CA ALA A 101 -1.86 6.17 -19.09
C ALA A 101 -1.38 6.64 -17.71
N ASN A 102 -0.37 7.47 -17.70
CA ASN A 102 0.11 8.16 -16.52
C ASN A 102 -0.31 9.63 -16.59
N LEU A 103 -0.90 10.13 -15.51
CA LEU A 103 -1.21 11.52 -15.30
C LEU A 103 -0.33 12.05 -14.16
N ASN A 104 0.43 13.11 -14.42
CA ASN A 104 1.28 13.75 -13.44
C ASN A 104 0.96 15.25 -13.37
N LEU A 105 0.54 15.69 -12.21
CA LEU A 105 0.36 17.09 -11.86
C LEU A 105 1.53 17.51 -10.99
N LYS A 106 2.23 18.56 -11.36
CA LYS A 106 3.41 19.02 -10.62
C LYS A 106 3.37 20.53 -10.45
N HIS A 107 3.64 21.00 -9.25
CA HIS A 107 3.92 22.38 -8.94
C HIS A 107 5.30 22.47 -8.29
N SER A 108 6.16 23.30 -8.83
CA SER A 108 7.44 23.64 -8.24
C SER A 108 7.60 25.15 -8.08
N TRP A 109 8.16 25.52 -6.96
CA TRP A 109 8.57 26.87 -6.67
C TRP A 109 10.05 26.87 -6.32
N ASN A 110 10.77 27.82 -6.90
CA ASN A 110 12.19 28.01 -6.64
C ASN A 110 12.48 29.49 -6.39
N ARG A 111 13.27 29.78 -5.38
CA ARG A 111 13.80 31.08 -5.07
C ARG A 111 15.32 31.01 -5.06
N ASP A 112 15.93 31.73 -5.98
CA ASP A 112 17.37 31.93 -6.05
C ASP A 112 17.72 33.34 -5.58
N ASP A 113 18.49 33.46 -4.51
CA ASP A 113 19.01 34.69 -3.97
C ASP A 113 20.51 34.73 -4.26
N LYS A 114 20.91 35.59 -5.20
CA LYS A 114 22.28 35.65 -5.75
C LYS A 114 22.92 36.98 -5.40
N THR A 115 24.14 36.93 -4.85
CA THR A 115 24.98 38.09 -4.65
C THR A 115 26.03 38.15 -5.75
N VAL A 116 25.94 39.18 -6.60
CA VAL A 116 26.87 39.43 -7.71
C VAL A 116 27.48 40.82 -7.53
N LEU A 117 28.80 40.91 -7.33
CA LEU A 117 29.52 42.18 -7.26
C LEU A 117 28.86 43.23 -6.33
N ASN A 118 28.49 42.80 -5.12
CA ASN A 118 27.77 43.62 -4.10
C ASN A 118 26.32 43.98 -4.45
N THR A 119 25.76 43.39 -5.47
CA THR A 119 24.35 43.53 -5.82
C THR A 119 23.63 42.23 -5.50
N ASN A 120 22.55 42.30 -4.71
CA ASN A 120 21.70 41.15 -4.42
C ASN A 120 20.56 41.08 -5.45
N THR A 121 20.41 39.92 -6.08
CA THR A 121 19.35 39.66 -7.07
C THR A 121 18.54 38.44 -6.59
N VAL A 122 17.23 38.62 -6.49
CA VAL A 122 16.30 37.58 -6.12
C VAL A 122 15.47 37.18 -7.34
N LEU A 123 15.50 35.91 -7.69
CA LEU A 123 14.68 35.31 -8.74
C LEU A 123 13.70 34.33 -8.13
N ASN A 124 12.42 34.53 -8.36
CA ASN A 124 11.38 33.58 -8.00
C ASN A 124 10.81 32.93 -9.27
N THR A 125 10.75 31.61 -9.28
CA THR A 125 10.22 30.84 -10.40
C THR A 125 9.09 29.94 -9.91
N ASN A 126 7.94 30.02 -10.54
CA ASN A 126 6.81 29.12 -10.32
C ASN A 126 6.52 28.35 -11.59
N ILE A 127 6.44 27.03 -11.50
CA ILE A 127 6.14 26.17 -12.64
C ILE A 127 4.98 25.25 -12.26
N PHE A 128 3.94 25.26 -13.08
CA PHE A 128 2.88 24.26 -13.07
C PHE A 128 3.02 23.42 -14.33
N SER A 129 3.08 22.11 -14.18
CA SER A 129 3.06 21.19 -15.30
C SER A 129 1.97 20.14 -15.13
N LEU A 130 1.42 19.74 -16.27
CA LEU A 130 0.50 18.64 -16.43
C LEU A 130 1.06 17.74 -17.51
N ASP A 131 1.48 16.56 -17.12
CA ASP A 131 2.02 15.55 -18.03
C ASP A 131 1.02 14.41 -18.17
N TYR A 132 0.61 14.12 -19.40
CA TYR A 132 -0.21 12.95 -19.72
C TYR A 132 0.54 12.08 -20.73
N VAL A 133 0.82 10.85 -20.34
CA VAL A 133 1.56 9.89 -21.16
C VAL A 133 0.68 8.68 -21.42
N GLN A 134 0.26 8.51 -22.68
CA GLN A 134 -0.55 7.37 -23.14
C GLN A 134 0.33 6.35 -23.85
N PRO A 135 0.45 5.10 -23.36
CA PRO A 135 1.12 4.04 -24.09
C PRO A 135 0.27 3.62 -25.30
N LEU A 136 0.88 3.54 -26.48
CA LEU A 136 0.18 3.21 -27.73
C LEU A 136 0.39 1.74 -28.16
N LEU A 137 1.55 1.17 -27.86
CA LEU A 137 1.92 -0.19 -28.27
C LEU A 137 2.13 -1.11 -27.08
N GLN A 138 3.15 -0.83 -26.30
CA GLN A 138 3.45 -1.58 -25.10
C GLN A 138 2.52 -1.11 -23.97
N ASN A 139 1.79 -2.00 -23.33
CA ASN A 139 0.78 -1.68 -22.32
C ASN A 139 -0.44 -0.89 -22.87
N LYS A 140 -0.74 -1.07 -24.16
CA LYS A 140 -1.99 -0.56 -24.73
C LYS A 140 -3.18 -1.02 -23.90
N ASP A 141 -4.13 -0.14 -23.67
CA ASP A 141 -5.32 -0.39 -22.85
C ASP A 141 -5.02 -0.88 -21.41
N GLY A 142 -3.81 -0.61 -20.89
CA GLY A 142 -3.41 -0.97 -19.54
C GLY A 142 -3.30 -2.47 -19.29
N LEU A 143 -3.07 -3.28 -20.32
CA LEU A 143 -3.09 -4.75 -20.23
C LEU A 143 -2.07 -5.26 -19.19
N ASN A 144 -0.83 -4.77 -19.23
CA ASN A 144 0.20 -5.20 -18.28
C ASN A 144 -0.10 -4.73 -16.86
N ASP A 145 -0.72 -3.57 -16.72
CA ASP A 145 -1.09 -3.03 -15.42
C ASP A 145 -2.24 -3.81 -14.79
N ARG A 146 -3.19 -4.28 -15.61
CA ARG A 146 -4.31 -5.10 -15.14
C ARG A 146 -3.87 -6.51 -14.77
N LEU A 147 -2.86 -7.06 -15.45
CA LEU A 147 -2.40 -8.42 -15.21
C LEU A 147 -2.11 -8.72 -13.73
N ALA A 148 -1.47 -7.79 -13.01
CA ALA A 148 -1.19 -7.98 -11.59
C ALA A 148 -2.46 -8.07 -10.73
N VAL A 149 -3.49 -7.30 -11.09
CA VAL A 149 -4.79 -7.33 -10.41
C VAL A 149 -5.53 -8.62 -10.74
N ASP A 150 -5.56 -9.02 -12.02
CA ASP A 150 -6.24 -10.22 -12.47
C ASP A 150 -5.63 -11.49 -11.85
N VAL A 151 -4.29 -11.54 -11.75
CA VAL A 151 -3.58 -12.64 -11.07
C VAL A 151 -3.91 -12.69 -9.59
N ALA A 152 -3.91 -11.56 -8.89
CA ALA A 152 -4.26 -11.50 -7.48
C ALA A 152 -5.73 -11.89 -7.22
N GLU A 153 -6.63 -11.57 -8.15
CA GLU A 153 -8.04 -11.96 -8.08
C GLU A 153 -8.23 -13.47 -8.27
N ILE A 154 -7.54 -14.05 -9.23
CA ILE A 154 -7.55 -15.51 -9.46
C ILE A 154 -6.96 -16.26 -8.25
N ASP A 155 -5.86 -15.77 -7.67
CA ASP A 155 -5.27 -16.38 -6.47
C ASP A 155 -6.24 -16.35 -5.29
N LEU A 156 -6.92 -15.23 -5.06
CA LEU A 156 -7.95 -15.12 -4.03
C LEU A 156 -9.08 -16.15 -4.25
N LEU A 157 -9.61 -16.27 -5.48
CA LEU A 157 -10.63 -17.24 -5.79
C LEU A 157 -10.15 -18.67 -5.57
N ALA A 158 -8.90 -18.98 -5.95
CA ALA A 158 -8.31 -20.30 -5.71
C ALA A 158 -8.19 -20.62 -4.19
N LYS A 159 -7.88 -19.63 -3.36
CA LYS A 159 -7.83 -19.81 -1.88
C LYS A 159 -9.22 -20.04 -1.31
N GLN A 160 -10.24 -19.33 -1.81
CA GLN A 160 -11.62 -19.49 -1.35
C GLN A 160 -12.23 -20.86 -1.69
N VAL A 161 -11.84 -21.45 -2.82
CA VAL A 161 -12.30 -22.81 -3.20
C VAL A 161 -11.65 -23.91 -2.32
N ASN A 162 -10.48 -23.65 -1.77
CA ASN A 162 -9.76 -24.61 -0.92
C ASN A 162 -10.15 -24.55 0.58
N LEU A 163 -11.04 -23.62 0.97
CA LEU A 163 -11.64 -23.51 2.29
C LEU A 163 -12.88 -24.38 2.43
#